data_3eeef2996bcb59bc963a941e152bba16
#
_entry.id   3eeef2996bcb59bc963a941e152bba16
#
_cell.length_a   1.000
_cell.length_b   1.000
_cell.length_c   1.000
_cell.angle_alpha   90.00
_cell.angle_beta   90.00
_cell.angle_gamma   90.00
#
_symmetry.space_group_name_H-M   'P 1'
#
loop_
_entity.id
_entity.type
_entity.pdbx_description
1 polymer ?
#
loop_
_entity_poly.entity_id
_entity_poly.type
_entity_poly.pdbx_seq_one_letter_code
_entity_poly.pdbx_strand_id
1 'polypeptide(L)'
;MDKYEVRLMNQALQDLNEIYGYIESNLQEPGVAVELLDALESEILSLEYLPYRCSERRAGSFANSGYRQLMVKNYIVIYRIDEAHKQVLVVTVRYARSSF
;
A
#
# COMPACT_ATOMS: atom_id res chain seq x y z
N MET A 1 15.74 9.31 -14.85
CA MET A 1 14.62 9.15 -13.92
C MET A 1 15.13 8.52 -12.63
N ASP A 2 14.81 9.12 -11.52
CA ASP A 2 15.24 8.60 -10.23
C ASP A 2 14.51 7.32 -9.87
N LYS A 3 15.25 6.36 -9.37
CA LYS A 3 14.68 5.12 -8.87
C LYS A 3 14.74 5.15 -7.34
N TYR A 4 13.63 4.84 -6.70
CA TYR A 4 13.52 4.77 -5.25
C TYR A 4 13.48 3.31 -4.82
N GLU A 5 13.98 3.05 -3.61
CA GLU A 5 13.85 1.73 -3.01
C GLU A 5 12.52 1.68 -2.26
N VAL A 6 11.66 0.74 -2.63
CA VAL A 6 10.38 0.56 -1.96
C VAL A 6 10.57 -0.39 -0.78
N ARG A 7 10.17 0.04 0.41
CA ARG A 7 10.27 -0.75 1.64
C ARG A 7 8.92 -0.86 2.31
N LEU A 8 8.60 -2.06 2.75
CA LEU A 8 7.37 -2.31 3.52
C LEU A 8 7.71 -2.27 5.01
N MET A 9 7.04 -1.37 5.73
CA MET A 9 7.20 -1.30 7.18
C MET A 9 6.44 -2.47 7.82
N ASN A 10 6.73 -2.73 9.08
CA ASN A 10 6.18 -3.90 9.78
C ASN A 10 4.66 -3.95 9.73
N GLN A 11 4.00 -2.82 9.93
CA GLN A 11 2.53 -2.80 9.89
C GLN A 11 2.00 -3.16 8.50
N ALA A 12 2.64 -2.69 7.43
CA ALA A 12 2.23 -3.02 6.07
C ALA A 12 2.39 -4.51 5.78
N LEU A 13 3.48 -5.11 6.24
CA LEU A 13 3.69 -6.55 6.09
C LEU A 13 2.62 -7.35 6.82
N GLN A 14 2.30 -6.93 8.03
CA GLN A 14 1.25 -7.57 8.83
C GLN A 14 -0.11 -7.43 8.15
N ASP A 15 -0.40 -6.23 7.65
CA ASP A 15 -1.66 -5.96 6.94
C ASP A 15 -1.82 -6.86 5.72
N LEU A 16 -0.76 -7.03 4.92
CA LEU A 16 -0.81 -7.89 3.74
C LEU A 16 -1.05 -9.35 4.10
N ASN A 17 -0.41 -9.82 5.18
CA ASN A 17 -0.62 -11.19 5.66
C ASN A 17 -2.06 -11.39 6.13
N GLU A 18 -2.64 -10.42 6.81
CA GLU A 18 -4.01 -10.48 7.28
C GLU A 18 -5.00 -10.45 6.11
N ILE A 19 -4.75 -9.63 5.11
CA ILE A 19 -5.59 -9.54 3.92
C ILE A 19 -5.60 -10.90 3.20
N TYR A 20 -4.43 -11.50 3.02
CA TYR A 20 -4.32 -12.81 2.38
C TYR A 20 -5.10 -13.86 3.16
N GLY A 21 -4.89 -13.94 4.46
CA GLY A 21 -5.55 -14.91 5.31
C GLY A 21 -7.07 -14.75 5.33
N TYR A 22 -7.54 -13.52 5.38
CA TYR A 22 -8.97 -13.23 5.35
C TYR A 22 -9.63 -13.70 4.06
N ILE A 23 -9.05 -13.36 2.91
CA ILE A 23 -9.62 -13.71 1.62
C ILE A 23 -9.60 -15.23 1.42
N GLU A 24 -8.47 -15.87 1.73
CA GLU A 24 -8.34 -17.31 1.59
C GLU A 24 -9.35 -18.06 2.45
N SER A 25 -9.51 -17.64 3.71
CA SER A 25 -10.39 -18.32 4.66
C SER A 25 -11.87 -18.05 4.39
N ASN A 26 -12.21 -16.83 3.99
CA ASN A 26 -13.61 -16.41 3.90
C ASN A 26 -14.24 -16.59 2.53
N LEU A 27 -13.45 -16.42 1.47
CA LEU A 27 -13.97 -16.57 0.11
C LEU A 27 -13.73 -17.96 -0.47
N GLN A 28 -12.86 -18.74 0.15
CA GLN A 28 -12.52 -20.07 -0.31
C GLN A 28 -12.09 -20.10 -1.78
N GLU A 29 -11.52 -19.01 -2.23
CA GLU A 29 -11.05 -18.86 -3.60
C GLU A 29 -9.59 -18.42 -3.60
N PRO A 30 -8.64 -19.37 -3.51
CA PRO A 30 -7.21 -19.02 -3.47
C PRO A 30 -6.75 -18.19 -4.66
N GLY A 31 -7.36 -18.42 -5.84
CA GLY A 31 -7.03 -17.65 -7.04
C GLY A 31 -7.32 -16.18 -6.90
N VAL A 32 -8.43 -15.82 -6.24
CA VAL A 32 -8.79 -14.41 -6.01
C VAL A 32 -7.79 -13.77 -5.06
N ALA A 33 -7.37 -14.49 -4.03
CA ALA A 33 -6.36 -13.98 -3.09
C ALA A 33 -5.04 -13.71 -3.79
N VAL A 34 -4.60 -14.63 -4.64
CA VAL A 34 -3.35 -14.48 -5.41
C VAL A 34 -3.45 -13.28 -6.35
N GLU A 35 -4.56 -13.12 -7.06
CA GLU A 35 -4.75 -11.98 -7.97
C GLU A 35 -4.69 -10.66 -7.24
N LEU A 36 -5.32 -10.56 -6.08
CA LEU A 36 -5.31 -9.34 -5.29
C LEU A 36 -3.91 -9.02 -4.78
N LEU A 37 -3.20 -10.02 -4.27
CA LEU A 37 -1.84 -9.83 -3.78
C LEU A 37 -0.89 -9.44 -4.91
N ASP A 38 -1.05 -10.05 -6.08
CA ASP A 38 -0.25 -9.70 -7.24
C ASP A 38 -0.49 -8.26 -7.65
N ALA A 39 -1.76 -7.81 -7.63
CA ALA A 39 -2.10 -6.43 -7.95
C ALA A 39 -1.49 -5.47 -6.95
N LEU A 40 -1.62 -5.78 -5.65
CA LEU A 40 -1.03 -4.95 -4.60
C LEU A 40 0.48 -4.88 -4.74
N GLU A 41 1.12 -6.02 -4.94
CA GLU A 41 2.58 -6.07 -5.09
C GLU A 41 3.05 -5.28 -6.30
N SER A 42 2.43 -5.48 -7.46
CA SER A 42 2.80 -4.77 -8.69
C SER A 42 2.65 -3.27 -8.53
N GLU A 43 1.53 -2.82 -7.97
CA GLU A 43 1.27 -1.39 -7.79
C GLU A 43 2.21 -0.77 -6.77
N ILE A 44 2.49 -1.48 -5.68
CA ILE A 44 3.43 -0.99 -4.67
C ILE A 44 4.83 -0.88 -5.27
N LEU A 45 5.28 -1.90 -6.00
CA LEU A 45 6.60 -1.88 -6.63
C LEU A 45 6.71 -0.78 -7.69
N SER A 46 5.61 -0.43 -8.34
CA SER A 46 5.62 0.66 -9.32
C SER A 46 6.01 2.00 -8.71
N LEU A 47 5.94 2.13 -7.39
CA LEU A 47 6.36 3.34 -6.70
C LEU A 47 7.88 3.56 -6.74
N GLU A 48 8.64 2.59 -7.25
CA GLU A 48 10.07 2.77 -7.53
C GLU A 48 10.30 3.97 -8.45
N TYR A 49 9.33 4.24 -9.31
CA TYR A 49 9.40 5.35 -10.25
C TYR A 49 8.22 6.28 -10.05
N LEU A 50 8.47 7.57 -10.04
CA LEU A 50 7.44 8.61 -9.92
C LEU A 50 6.53 8.42 -8.68
N PRO A 51 7.10 8.25 -7.47
CA PRO A 51 6.26 8.05 -6.28
C PRO A 51 5.45 9.28 -5.90
N TYR A 52 5.75 10.44 -6.47
CA TYR A 52 5.00 11.68 -6.24
C TYR A 52 3.73 11.76 -7.07
N ARG A 53 3.44 10.78 -7.93
CA ARG A 53 2.26 10.80 -8.79
C ARG A 53 0.94 10.66 -8.04
N CYS A 54 0.96 10.07 -6.85
CA CYS A 54 -0.24 9.89 -6.04
C CYS A 54 -0.47 11.08 -5.14
N SER A 55 -1.74 11.35 -4.83
CA SER A 55 -2.11 12.51 -4.02
C SER A 55 -1.75 12.31 -2.54
N GLU A 56 -1.54 13.43 -1.84
CA GLU A 56 -1.35 13.41 -0.41
C GLU A 56 -2.66 13.03 0.28
N ARG A 57 -2.52 12.35 1.42
CA ARG A 57 -3.69 12.00 2.22
C ARG A 57 -4.15 13.23 2.99
N ARG A 58 -5.43 13.56 2.84
CA ARG A 58 -5.99 14.80 3.41
C ARG A 58 -7.12 14.56 4.41
N ALA A 59 -7.51 13.31 4.64
CA ALA A 59 -8.58 12.96 5.57
C ALA A 59 -8.26 11.67 6.28
N GLY A 60 -8.78 11.52 7.51
CA GLY A 60 -8.58 10.32 8.31
C GLY A 60 -7.18 10.21 8.89
N SER A 61 -6.79 9.01 9.26
CA SER A 61 -5.47 8.74 9.80
C SER A 61 -4.40 9.08 8.78
N PHE A 62 -3.27 9.59 9.23
CA PHE A 62 -2.13 10.02 8.41
C PHE A 62 -2.39 11.26 7.55
N ALA A 63 -3.54 11.92 7.75
CA ALA A 63 -3.89 13.10 6.97
C ALA A 63 -2.97 14.27 7.27
N ASN A 64 -2.62 15.03 6.22
CA ASN A 64 -1.86 16.29 6.34
C ASN A 64 -0.52 16.15 7.05
N SER A 65 0.11 14.99 6.92
CA SER A 65 1.38 14.68 7.58
C SER A 65 2.45 14.21 6.60
N GLY A 66 2.29 14.53 5.32
CA GLY A 66 3.26 14.16 4.30
C GLY A 66 3.09 12.77 3.73
N TYR A 67 2.04 12.05 4.15
CA TYR A 67 1.76 10.73 3.61
C TYR A 67 0.93 10.83 2.34
N ARG A 68 1.15 9.87 1.44
CA ARG A 68 0.41 9.76 0.19
C ARG A 68 -0.38 8.47 0.15
N GLN A 69 -1.39 8.42 -0.71
CA GLN A 69 -2.24 7.24 -0.82
C GLN A 69 -2.30 6.73 -2.25
N LEU A 70 -2.17 5.42 -2.38
CA LEU A 70 -2.30 4.71 -3.65
C LEU A 70 -3.49 3.77 -3.55
N MET A 71 -4.45 3.94 -4.47
CA MET A 71 -5.61 3.06 -4.50
C MET A 71 -5.31 1.84 -5.35
N VAL A 72 -5.54 0.65 -4.80
CA VAL A 72 -5.40 -0.62 -5.51
C VAL A 72 -6.65 -1.42 -5.28
N LYS A 73 -7.51 -1.52 -6.29
CA LYS A 73 -8.83 -2.17 -6.14
C LYS A 73 -9.58 -1.54 -4.97
N ASN A 74 -9.96 -2.31 -3.95
CA ASN A 74 -10.70 -1.80 -2.80
C ASN A 74 -9.81 -1.51 -1.60
N TYR A 75 -8.50 -1.37 -1.83
CA TYR A 75 -7.53 -1.14 -0.77
C TYR A 75 -6.81 0.18 -0.97
N ILE A 76 -6.38 0.77 0.15
CA ILE A 76 -5.59 1.99 0.16
C ILE A 76 -4.22 1.64 0.72
N VAL A 77 -3.19 1.97 -0.04
CA VAL A 77 -1.79 1.84 0.39
C VAL A 77 -1.33 3.22 0.84
N ILE A 78 -0.94 3.34 2.08
CA ILE A 78 -0.42 4.60 2.64
C ILE A 78 1.10 4.52 2.67
N TYR A 79 1.75 5.52 2.11
CA TYR A 79 3.20 5.56 2.06
C TYR A 79 3.70 6.99 2.21
N ARG A 80 4.98 7.11 2.53
CA ARG A 80 5.67 8.38 2.50
C ARG A 80 6.98 8.24 1.75
N ILE A 81 7.53 9.35 1.31
CA ILE A 81 8.76 9.37 0.52
C ILE A 81 9.87 9.97 1.38
N ASP A 82 10.93 9.20 1.53
CA ASP A 82 12.16 9.67 2.17
C ASP A 82 13.11 10.09 1.06
N GLU A 83 13.05 11.35 0.69
CA GLU A 83 13.81 11.87 -0.43
C GLU A 83 15.32 11.83 -0.16
N ALA A 84 15.72 12.05 1.09
CA ALA A 84 17.13 12.06 1.45
C ALA A 84 17.78 10.69 1.21
N HIS A 85 17.04 9.61 1.43
CA HIS A 85 17.54 8.25 1.25
C HIS A 85 17.00 7.58 -0.01
N LYS A 86 16.23 8.32 -0.81
CA LYS A 86 15.58 7.77 -2.03
C LYS A 86 14.82 6.49 -1.75
N GLN A 87 13.95 6.54 -0.75
CA GLN A 87 13.13 5.41 -0.34
C GLN A 87 11.65 5.78 -0.33
N VAL A 88 10.83 4.80 -0.66
CA VAL A 88 9.38 4.87 -0.48
C VAL A 88 9.04 3.92 0.65
N LEU A 89 8.48 4.46 1.73
CA LEU A 89 8.18 3.70 2.94
C LEU A 89 6.68 3.44 3.01
N VAL A 90 6.28 2.21 2.73
CA VAL A 90 4.87 1.80 2.79
C VAL A 90 4.55 1.49 4.24
N VAL A 91 3.65 2.28 4.84
CA VAL A 91 3.39 2.19 6.28
C VAL A 91 2.20 1.32 6.62
N THR A 92 1.18 1.27 5.77
CA THR A 92 0.02 0.40 6.02
C THR A 92 -0.78 0.17 4.74
N VAL A 93 -1.55 -0.92 4.74
CA VAL A 93 -2.49 -1.25 3.66
C VAL A 93 -3.83 -1.51 4.31
N ARG A 94 -4.86 -0.73 3.94
CA ARG A 94 -6.17 -0.80 4.57
C ARG A 94 -7.27 -0.98 3.54
N TYR A 95 -8.35 -1.66 3.96
CA TYR A 95 -9.55 -1.74 3.13
C TYR A 95 -10.16 -0.33 3.01
N ALA A 96 -10.47 0.08 1.79
CA ALA A 96 -10.91 1.46 1.53
C ALA A 96 -12.19 1.85 2.27
N ARG A 97 -13.04 0.87 2.59
CA ARG A 97 -14.29 1.12 3.32
C ARG A 97 -14.11 1.11 4.84
N SER A 98 -12.92 0.78 5.32
CA SER A 98 -12.63 0.85 6.74
C SER A 98 -12.51 2.31 7.16
N SER A 99 -13.02 2.60 8.35
CA SER A 99 -12.93 3.95 8.91
C SER A 99 -11.56 4.09 9.58
N PHE A 100 -10.69 4.90 9.02
CA PHE A 100 -9.39 5.17 9.64
C PHE A 100 -8.81 6.50 9.21
#